data_32959fda2286bfdef0cfaad1ad82c0cf
#
_entry.id   32959fda2286bfdef0cfaad1ad82c0cf
#
_cell.length_a   1.000
_cell.length_b   1.000
_cell.length_c   1.000
_cell.angle_alpha   90.00
_cell.angle_beta   90.00
_cell.angle_gamma   90.00
#
_symmetry.space_group_name_H-M   'P 1'
#
loop_
_entity.id
_entity.type
_entity.pdbx_description
1 polymer ?
#
loop_
_entity_poly.entity_id
_entity_poly.type
_entity_poly.pdbx_seq_one_letter_code
_entity_poly.pdbx_strand_id
1 'polypeptide(L)'
;MFPKGGRKAEWAKLDRDGGPESSKSSRVPTRPLSLTDGPVSGRVAGLSEHPRKPGRYRVAIALSAEALLGEGRRAQETVLVDAAVMQRFKLKVGAELDVEAGEQLVASASALATYDSATAALALRGRSRRELERWLMQRKHAAPDIRSALDRLDELGFLDDESYARSYARAKMAGGKTSRRRIAMELSRKGIARELVDRVLREAGDEEGFDERGALEAAAERRARSLSKLEPEVARRRLMGFLLRRGFGGEEVRKIVQATFPR
;
A
#
# COMPACT_ATOMS: atom_id res chain seq x y z
N MET A 1 25.10 7.32 -18.22
CA MET A 1 25.99 6.15 -18.36
C MET A 1 25.87 5.34 -17.08
N PHE A 2 24.98 4.32 -17.05
CA PHE A 2 24.76 3.47 -15.88
C PHE A 2 25.36 2.09 -16.17
N PRO A 3 26.08 1.46 -15.24
CA PRO A 3 26.66 0.15 -15.48
C PRO A 3 25.62 -0.97 -15.35
N LYS A 4 25.54 -1.82 -16.35
CA LYS A 4 24.88 -3.14 -16.34
C LYS A 4 25.73 -4.09 -15.49
N GLY A 5 25.12 -4.75 -14.53
CA GLY A 5 25.78 -5.81 -13.77
C GLY A 5 24.76 -6.57 -12.93
N GLY A 6 24.26 -7.70 -13.48
CA GLY A 6 23.35 -8.57 -12.77
C GLY A 6 24.00 -9.30 -11.60
N ARG A 7 23.28 -9.40 -10.50
CA ARG A 7 23.49 -10.47 -9.50
C ARG A 7 22.11 -10.95 -9.05
N LYS A 8 21.86 -12.25 -9.28
CA LYS A 8 20.73 -13.01 -8.73
C LYS A 8 20.77 -12.89 -7.22
N ALA A 9 19.74 -12.34 -6.64
CA ALA A 9 19.60 -12.26 -5.18
C ALA A 9 19.19 -13.63 -4.64
N GLU A 10 20.09 -14.25 -3.89
CA GLU A 10 19.83 -15.34 -2.95
C GLU A 10 18.99 -14.81 -1.78
N TRP A 11 17.71 -15.11 -1.78
CA TRP A 11 16.76 -14.79 -0.70
C TRP A 11 16.18 -16.03 -0.03
N ALA A 12 16.91 -17.10 0.00
CA ALA A 12 16.44 -18.33 0.66
C ALA A 12 17.53 -18.93 1.51
N LYS A 13 17.73 -18.41 2.74
CA LYS A 13 18.26 -19.13 3.91
C LYS A 13 18.75 -18.12 4.96
N LEU A 14 17.91 -17.77 5.90
CA LEU A 14 18.31 -17.28 7.24
C LEU A 14 17.07 -17.24 8.17
N ASP A 15 16.57 -18.44 8.43
CA ASP A 15 15.80 -18.73 9.62
C ASP A 15 16.38 -19.99 10.24
N ARG A 16 17.22 -19.81 11.26
CA ARG A 16 17.57 -20.68 12.39
C ARG A 16 18.92 -20.22 12.92
N ASP A 17 18.85 -19.49 14.04
CA ASP A 17 19.53 -19.91 15.27
C ASP A 17 19.51 -18.76 16.29
N GLY A 18 19.20 -19.11 17.49
CA GLY A 18 19.04 -18.25 18.63
C GLY A 18 20.30 -17.46 18.99
N GLY A 19 20.10 -16.18 19.20
CA GLY A 19 21.06 -15.27 19.82
C GLY A 19 20.44 -14.55 21.02
N PRO A 20 21.21 -14.08 21.97
CA PRO A 20 20.85 -13.96 23.39
C PRO A 20 19.83 -12.87 23.69
N GLU A 21 19.05 -13.09 24.71
CA GLU A 21 18.11 -12.18 25.33
C GLU A 21 18.73 -10.80 25.61
N SER A 22 18.46 -9.84 24.73
CA SER A 22 18.70 -8.43 25.01
C SER A 22 17.45 -7.84 25.64
N SER A 23 17.61 -7.39 26.87
CA SER A 23 16.71 -6.61 27.73
C SER A 23 15.47 -6.07 27.03
N LYS A 24 14.31 -6.56 27.44
CA LYS A 24 12.99 -6.04 27.11
C LYS A 24 12.90 -4.61 27.66
N SER A 25 13.38 -3.62 26.87
CA SER A 25 12.91 -2.27 26.99
C SER A 25 11.41 -2.32 26.72
N SER A 26 10.62 -2.05 27.73
CA SER A 26 9.16 -1.99 27.68
C SER A 26 8.75 -0.95 26.63
N ARG A 27 8.52 -1.41 25.41
CA ARG A 27 7.86 -0.62 24.37
C ARG A 27 6.41 -0.50 24.79
N VAL A 28 6.11 0.49 25.62
CA VAL A 28 4.75 0.95 25.80
C VAL A 28 4.30 1.43 24.41
N PRO A 29 3.26 0.81 23.81
CA PRO A 29 2.74 1.29 22.55
C PRO A 29 2.20 2.71 22.80
N THR A 30 2.90 3.70 22.29
CA THR A 30 2.44 5.09 22.33
C THR A 30 1.30 5.19 21.34
N ARG A 31 0.07 5.12 21.82
CA ARG A 31 -1.12 5.54 21.06
C ARG A 31 -0.88 7.01 20.70
N PRO A 32 -0.98 7.39 19.41
CA PRO A 32 -0.85 8.79 19.06
C PRO A 32 -1.94 9.62 19.75
N LEU A 33 -1.59 10.77 20.22
CA LEU A 33 -2.54 11.76 20.74
C LEU A 33 -3.63 11.99 19.69
N SER A 34 -4.88 11.96 20.11
CA SER A 34 -6.04 12.17 19.25
C SER A 34 -6.89 13.32 19.77
N LEU A 35 -7.42 14.12 18.86
CA LEU A 35 -8.40 15.18 19.17
C LEU A 35 -9.71 14.61 19.74
N THR A 36 -10.02 13.34 19.46
CA THR A 36 -11.21 12.66 20.01
C THR A 36 -11.11 12.39 21.51
N ASP A 37 -9.91 12.49 22.09
CA ASP A 37 -9.68 12.19 23.51
C ASP A 37 -9.85 13.44 24.41
N GLY A 38 -10.32 14.57 23.87
CA GLY A 38 -10.55 15.84 24.57
C GLY A 38 -9.55 16.96 24.21
N PRO A 39 -9.67 18.15 24.81
CA PRO A 39 -8.83 19.30 24.51
C PRO A 39 -7.35 19.00 24.78
N VAL A 40 -6.46 19.61 24.02
CA VAL A 40 -5.01 19.49 24.21
C VAL A 40 -4.45 20.84 24.58
N SER A 41 -4.05 20.98 25.83
CA SER A 41 -3.35 22.16 26.34
C SER A 41 -2.28 21.73 27.32
N GLY A 42 -1.30 22.58 27.57
CA GLY A 42 -0.21 22.27 28.48
C GLY A 42 1.10 22.96 28.13
N ARG A 43 2.22 22.38 28.55
CA ARG A 43 3.56 22.93 28.35
C ARG A 43 4.45 21.94 27.61
N VAL A 44 5.28 22.43 26.71
CA VAL A 44 6.33 21.62 26.08
C VAL A 44 7.38 21.24 27.14
N ALA A 45 7.38 19.96 27.52
CA ALA A 45 8.28 19.41 28.53
C ALA A 45 9.64 18.98 27.95
N GLY A 46 9.68 18.64 26.66
CA GLY A 46 10.90 18.21 26.01
C GLY A 46 10.82 18.21 24.50
N LEU A 47 11.99 18.35 23.87
CA LEU A 47 12.19 18.32 22.44
C LEU A 47 13.38 17.42 22.12
N SER A 48 13.26 16.54 21.16
CA SER A 48 14.37 15.74 20.67
C SER A 48 14.15 15.35 19.21
N GLU A 49 15.21 15.22 18.45
CA GLU A 49 15.15 14.67 17.10
C GLU A 49 14.79 13.17 17.17
N HIS A 50 14.04 12.70 16.17
CA HIS A 50 13.66 11.29 16.12
C HIS A 50 14.85 10.44 15.63
N PRO A 51 15.32 9.43 16.39
CA PRO A 51 16.60 8.74 16.12
C PRO A 51 16.67 7.97 14.80
N ARG A 52 15.50 7.66 14.18
CA ARG A 52 15.40 6.86 12.95
C ARG A 52 14.68 7.58 11.81
N LYS A 53 14.24 8.81 12.02
CA LYS A 53 13.51 9.60 11.01
C LYS A 53 14.11 11.00 10.97
N PRO A 54 15.11 11.24 10.10
CA PRO A 54 15.73 12.57 9.96
C PRO A 54 14.67 13.64 9.67
N GLY A 55 14.84 14.84 10.26
CA GLY A 55 13.88 15.94 10.10
C GLY A 55 12.54 15.75 10.80
N ARG A 56 12.43 14.75 11.69
CA ARG A 56 11.29 14.55 12.59
C ARG A 56 11.69 14.79 14.03
N TYR A 57 10.84 15.51 14.77
CA TYR A 57 11.07 15.91 16.15
C TYR A 57 9.98 15.34 17.05
N ARG A 58 10.40 14.82 18.17
CA ARG A 58 9.50 14.42 19.25
C ARG A 58 9.27 15.60 20.17
N VAL A 59 8.03 15.96 20.31
CA VAL A 59 7.58 17.02 21.24
C VAL A 59 6.84 16.36 22.39
N ALA A 60 7.44 16.37 23.56
CA ALA A 60 6.82 15.90 24.77
C ALA A 60 6.01 17.06 25.40
N ILE A 61 4.74 16.83 25.65
CA ILE A 61 3.80 17.84 26.19
C ILE A 61 3.34 17.36 27.56
N ALA A 62 3.65 18.13 28.58
CA ALA A 62 3.03 17.98 29.90
C ALA A 62 1.62 18.60 29.84
N LEU A 63 0.59 17.76 29.92
CA LEU A 63 -0.79 18.21 29.78
C LEU A 63 -1.25 19.00 30.98
N SER A 64 -2.09 20.00 30.76
CA SER A 64 -2.76 20.75 31.83
C SER A 64 -3.75 19.85 32.59
N ALA A 65 -4.15 20.26 33.79
CA ALA A 65 -5.14 19.54 34.60
C ALA A 65 -6.47 19.36 33.85
N GLU A 66 -6.88 20.34 33.06
CA GLU A 66 -8.08 20.30 32.25
C GLU A 66 -7.95 19.30 31.10
N ALA A 67 -6.81 19.25 30.40
CA ALA A 67 -6.53 18.30 29.35
C ALA A 67 -6.44 16.86 29.86
N LEU A 68 -6.11 16.64 31.13
CA LEU A 68 -6.05 15.31 31.74
C LEU A 68 -7.43 14.72 32.06
N LEU A 69 -8.51 15.47 31.96
CA LEU A 69 -9.89 14.98 32.15
C LEU A 69 -10.32 14.07 30.94
N GLY A 70 -9.60 14.09 29.83
CA GLY A 70 -9.86 13.25 28.69
C GLY A 70 -9.55 11.77 28.94
N GLU A 71 -10.35 10.86 28.36
CA GLU A 71 -10.18 9.41 28.53
C GLU A 71 -8.81 8.92 28.05
N GLY A 72 -8.13 8.14 28.89
CA GLY A 72 -6.87 7.48 28.56
C GLY A 72 -5.66 8.41 28.40
N ARG A 73 -5.77 9.67 28.84
CA ARG A 73 -4.68 10.66 28.83
C ARG A 73 -3.61 10.34 29.89
N ARG A 74 -2.37 10.64 29.56
CA ARG A 74 -1.23 10.58 30.48
C ARG A 74 -0.79 11.99 30.84
N ALA A 75 -0.13 12.12 31.98
CA ALA A 75 0.41 13.41 32.42
C ALA A 75 1.38 14.02 31.39
N GLN A 76 2.04 13.18 30.62
CA GLN A 76 2.91 13.60 29.53
C GLN A 76 2.60 12.77 28.27
N GLU A 77 2.37 13.46 27.18
CA GLU A 77 2.13 12.87 25.87
C GLU A 77 3.21 13.31 24.87
N THR A 78 3.40 12.53 23.81
CA THR A 78 4.43 12.83 22.81
C THR A 78 3.83 12.84 21.42
N VAL A 79 4.04 13.93 20.69
CA VAL A 79 3.69 14.05 19.28
C VAL A 79 4.94 14.09 18.41
N LEU A 80 4.80 13.64 17.17
CA LEU A 80 5.87 13.70 16.15
C LEU A 80 5.53 14.81 15.16
N VAL A 81 6.46 15.73 14.96
CA VAL A 81 6.31 16.88 14.06
C VAL A 81 7.54 17.02 13.17
N ASP A 82 7.44 17.86 12.13
CA ASP A 82 8.59 18.25 11.30
C ASP A 82 9.11 19.64 11.68
N ALA A 83 10.17 20.06 11.01
CA ALA A 83 10.79 21.35 11.25
C ALA A 83 9.84 22.54 10.94
N ALA A 84 8.96 22.39 9.94
CA ALA A 84 8.00 23.43 9.57
C ALA A 84 6.98 23.66 10.69
N VAL A 85 6.46 22.56 11.27
CA VAL A 85 5.55 22.62 12.42
C VAL A 85 6.27 23.18 13.65
N MET A 86 7.51 22.77 13.91
CA MET A 86 8.35 23.32 14.97
C MET A 86 8.46 24.85 14.89
N GLN A 87 8.74 25.34 13.69
CA GLN A 87 8.88 26.78 13.42
C GLN A 87 7.53 27.52 13.52
N ARG A 88 6.48 26.97 12.90
CA ARG A 88 5.13 27.55 12.91
C ARG A 88 4.62 27.81 14.33
N PHE A 89 4.77 26.84 15.21
CA PHE A 89 4.30 26.93 16.60
C PHE A 89 5.37 27.46 17.55
N LYS A 90 6.55 27.86 17.06
CA LYS A 90 7.69 28.34 17.85
C LYS A 90 7.98 27.43 19.05
N LEU A 91 7.95 26.11 18.80
CA LEU A 91 8.07 25.11 19.86
C LEU A 91 9.49 25.15 20.47
N LYS A 92 9.54 25.37 21.76
CA LYS A 92 10.73 25.28 22.61
C LYS A 92 10.34 24.71 23.97
N VAL A 93 11.29 24.12 24.67
CA VAL A 93 11.05 23.62 26.03
C VAL A 93 10.55 24.78 26.91
N GLY A 94 9.49 24.55 27.64
CA GLY A 94 8.80 25.54 28.46
C GLY A 94 7.73 26.39 27.74
N ALA A 95 7.56 26.24 26.41
CA ALA A 95 6.49 26.95 25.70
C ALA A 95 5.12 26.45 26.15
N GLU A 96 4.22 27.38 26.43
CA GLU A 96 2.84 27.08 26.75
C GLU A 96 2.01 26.89 25.49
N LEU A 97 1.14 25.90 25.51
CA LEU A 97 0.18 25.58 24.48
C LEU A 97 -1.23 25.75 25.05
N ASP A 98 -1.95 26.75 24.58
CA ASP A 98 -3.39 26.83 24.83
C ASP A 98 -4.14 25.72 24.08
N VAL A 99 -5.43 25.64 24.26
CA VAL A 99 -6.26 24.59 23.62
C VAL A 99 -6.18 24.68 22.10
N GLU A 100 -6.25 25.88 21.54
CA GLU A 100 -6.24 26.06 20.08
C GLU A 100 -4.90 25.64 19.47
N ALA A 101 -3.77 26.09 20.02
CA ALA A 101 -2.44 25.71 19.57
C ALA A 101 -2.19 24.22 19.77
N GLY A 102 -2.64 23.64 20.87
CA GLY A 102 -2.53 22.22 21.15
C GLY A 102 -3.31 21.35 20.15
N GLU A 103 -4.55 21.72 19.85
CA GLU A 103 -5.36 21.02 18.85
C GLU A 103 -4.77 21.12 17.44
N GLN A 104 -4.33 22.30 17.03
CA GLN A 104 -3.66 22.50 15.74
C GLN A 104 -2.34 21.72 15.66
N LEU A 105 -1.60 21.62 16.74
CA LEU A 105 -0.37 20.83 16.81
C LEU A 105 -0.66 19.34 16.64
N VAL A 106 -1.67 18.80 17.32
CA VAL A 106 -2.09 17.41 17.20
C VAL A 106 -2.61 17.12 15.80
N ALA A 107 -3.40 18.00 15.20
CA ALA A 107 -3.86 17.87 13.83
C ALA A 107 -2.67 17.82 12.84
N SER A 108 -1.69 18.71 13.01
CA SER A 108 -0.47 18.72 12.19
C SER A 108 0.35 17.43 12.34
N ALA A 109 0.45 16.91 13.57
CA ALA A 109 1.13 15.65 13.85
C ALA A 109 0.39 14.44 13.23
N SER A 110 -0.96 14.44 13.25
CA SER A 110 -1.79 13.41 12.61
C SER A 110 -1.62 13.41 11.10
N ALA A 111 -1.67 14.57 10.47
CA ALA A 111 -1.45 14.72 9.03
C ALA A 111 -0.04 14.23 8.63
N LEU A 112 0.98 14.61 9.41
CA LEU A 112 2.35 14.14 9.18
C LEU A 112 2.50 12.62 9.32
N ALA A 113 1.90 12.03 10.35
CA ALA A 113 1.92 10.58 10.55
C ALA A 113 1.25 9.82 9.39
N THR A 114 0.17 10.39 8.84
CA THR A 114 -0.53 9.85 7.68
C THR A 114 0.34 9.91 6.43
N TYR A 115 0.98 11.06 6.17
CA TYR A 115 1.90 11.23 5.06
C TYR A 115 3.11 10.29 5.16
N ASP A 116 3.74 10.18 6.33
CA ASP A 116 4.85 9.25 6.59
C ASP A 116 4.43 7.79 6.35
N SER A 117 3.21 7.42 6.78
CA SER A 117 2.67 6.08 6.57
C SER A 117 2.44 5.79 5.09
N ALA A 118 1.87 6.76 4.35
CA ALA A 118 1.63 6.66 2.93
C ALA A 118 2.94 6.50 2.14
N THR A 119 3.93 7.35 2.42
CA THR A 119 5.26 7.31 1.80
C THR A 119 5.95 5.96 2.06
N ALA A 120 5.94 5.48 3.30
CA ALA A 120 6.50 4.18 3.65
C ALA A 120 5.80 3.02 2.92
N ALA A 121 4.47 3.11 2.72
CA ALA A 121 3.72 2.09 1.99
C ALA A 121 4.06 2.06 0.49
N LEU A 122 4.32 3.22 -0.12
CA LEU A 122 4.75 3.33 -1.52
C LEU A 122 6.19 2.87 -1.71
N ALA A 123 7.08 3.13 -0.74
CA ALA A 123 8.46 2.66 -0.78
C ALA A 123 8.58 1.12 -0.78
N LEU A 124 7.62 0.43 -0.16
CA LEU A 124 7.60 -1.04 -0.16
C LEU A 124 7.13 -1.63 -1.50
N ARG A 125 6.13 -1.04 -2.12
CA ARG A 125 5.60 -1.43 -3.44
C ARG A 125 4.72 -0.34 -4.04
N GLY A 126 4.68 -0.26 -5.35
CA GLY A 126 3.71 0.57 -6.05
C GLY A 126 2.27 0.24 -5.67
N ARG A 127 1.45 1.26 -5.57
CA ARG A 127 0.01 1.19 -5.27
C ARG A 127 -0.75 2.20 -6.10
N SER A 128 -1.98 1.88 -6.48
CA SER A 128 -2.90 2.90 -6.99
C SER A 128 -3.34 3.82 -5.85
N ARG A 129 -3.79 5.03 -6.21
CA ARG A 129 -4.36 5.99 -5.25
C ARG A 129 -5.42 5.35 -4.35
N ARG A 130 -6.36 4.60 -4.93
CA ARG A 130 -7.43 3.93 -4.19
C ARG A 130 -6.95 2.76 -3.32
N GLU A 131 -5.90 2.04 -3.73
CA GLU A 131 -5.28 1.01 -2.88
C GLU A 131 -4.62 1.64 -1.65
N LEU A 132 -3.92 2.77 -1.82
CA LEU A 132 -3.26 3.48 -0.74
C LEU A 132 -4.29 4.09 0.22
N GLU A 133 -5.35 4.71 -0.30
CA GLU A 133 -6.47 5.22 0.49
C GLU A 133 -7.06 4.15 1.40
N ARG A 134 -7.46 3.01 0.83
CA ARG A 134 -8.03 1.89 1.59
C ARG A 134 -7.06 1.36 2.65
N TRP A 135 -5.79 1.31 2.32
CA TRP A 135 -4.75 0.85 3.24
C TRP A 135 -4.57 1.80 4.43
N LEU A 136 -4.64 3.11 4.23
CA LEU A 136 -4.61 4.13 5.27
C LEU A 136 -5.87 4.10 6.14
N MET A 137 -7.05 3.94 5.51
CA MET A 137 -8.33 3.78 6.24
C MET A 137 -8.29 2.56 7.18
N GLN A 138 -7.78 1.42 6.70
CA GLN A 138 -7.62 0.21 7.52
C GLN A 138 -6.71 0.43 8.73
N ARG A 139 -5.78 1.39 8.66
CA ARG A 139 -4.90 1.82 9.75
C ARG A 139 -5.48 2.92 10.61
N LYS A 140 -6.75 3.26 10.39
CA LYS A 140 -7.51 4.25 11.17
C LYS A 140 -6.93 5.67 11.09
N HIS A 141 -6.27 6.03 9.99
CA HIS A 141 -5.96 7.42 9.71
C HIS A 141 -7.25 8.20 9.43
N ALA A 142 -7.28 9.48 9.82
CA ALA A 142 -8.44 10.33 9.62
C ALA A 142 -8.65 10.66 8.13
N ALA A 143 -9.89 10.66 7.67
CA ALA A 143 -10.21 10.88 6.26
C ALA A 143 -9.68 12.22 5.68
N PRO A 144 -9.70 13.35 6.41
CA PRO A 144 -9.07 14.59 5.95
C PRO A 144 -7.56 14.45 5.73
N ASP A 145 -6.85 13.79 6.67
CA ASP A 145 -5.41 13.59 6.60
C ASP A 145 -5.03 12.66 5.43
N ILE A 146 -5.84 11.60 5.20
CA ILE A 146 -5.67 10.71 4.05
C ILE A 146 -5.76 11.50 2.76
N ARG A 147 -6.80 12.33 2.60
CA ARG A 147 -7.01 13.16 1.41
C ARG A 147 -5.81 14.05 1.15
N SER A 148 -5.42 14.83 2.16
CA SER A 148 -4.27 15.74 2.07
C SER A 148 -2.96 15.02 1.74
N ALA A 149 -2.72 13.86 2.35
CA ALA A 149 -1.52 13.07 2.07
C ALA A 149 -1.51 12.54 0.63
N LEU A 150 -2.65 12.04 0.13
CA LEU A 150 -2.77 11.53 -1.24
C LEU A 150 -2.62 12.64 -2.28
N ASP A 151 -3.24 13.81 -2.05
CA ASP A 151 -3.14 14.96 -2.96
C ASP A 151 -1.68 15.43 -3.04
N ARG A 152 -1.01 15.56 -1.91
CA ARG A 152 0.41 15.94 -1.88
C ARG A 152 1.32 14.91 -2.56
N LEU A 153 1.04 13.62 -2.43
CA LEU A 153 1.83 12.57 -3.10
C LEU A 153 1.59 12.57 -4.61
N ASP A 154 0.39 12.90 -5.05
CA ASP A 154 0.02 13.07 -6.45
C ASP A 154 0.74 14.30 -7.07
N GLU A 155 0.68 15.45 -6.43
CA GLU A 155 1.40 16.68 -6.81
C GLU A 155 2.92 16.46 -6.93
N LEU A 156 3.49 15.64 -6.07
CA LEU A 156 4.91 15.28 -6.08
C LEU A 156 5.26 14.15 -7.07
N GLY A 157 4.28 13.60 -7.78
CA GLY A 157 4.47 12.53 -8.76
C GLY A 157 4.77 11.15 -8.15
N PHE A 158 4.56 10.96 -6.84
CA PHE A 158 4.69 9.64 -6.20
C PHE A 158 3.47 8.74 -6.38
N LEU A 159 2.32 9.32 -6.73
CA LEU A 159 1.12 8.64 -7.17
C LEU A 159 0.88 8.95 -8.64
N ASP A 160 0.91 7.92 -9.47
CA ASP A 160 0.63 7.98 -10.89
C ASP A 160 -0.11 6.70 -11.27
N ASP A 161 -1.43 6.79 -11.31
CA ASP A 161 -2.31 5.67 -11.62
C ASP A 161 -2.12 5.18 -13.06
N GLU A 162 -1.68 6.04 -14.00
CA GLU A 162 -1.38 5.64 -15.38
C GLU A 162 -0.12 4.80 -15.45
N SER A 163 0.99 5.29 -14.88
CA SER A 163 2.26 4.55 -14.83
C SER A 163 2.10 3.23 -14.07
N TYR A 164 1.33 3.25 -12.97
CA TYR A 164 0.98 2.05 -12.22
C TYR A 164 0.21 1.04 -13.06
N ALA A 165 -0.84 1.49 -13.76
CA ALA A 165 -1.68 0.62 -14.60
C ALA A 165 -0.87 0.04 -15.77
N ARG A 166 -0.01 0.84 -16.43
CA ARG A 166 0.86 0.42 -17.52
C ARG A 166 1.84 -0.66 -17.05
N SER A 167 2.54 -0.43 -15.95
CA SER A 167 3.47 -1.38 -15.36
C SER A 167 2.78 -2.69 -14.96
N TYR A 168 1.58 -2.58 -14.38
CA TYR A 168 0.77 -3.73 -14.01
C TYR A 168 0.33 -4.55 -15.22
N ALA A 169 -0.17 -3.87 -16.27
CA ALA A 169 -0.62 -4.53 -17.50
C ALA A 169 0.53 -5.26 -18.19
N ARG A 170 1.69 -4.62 -18.38
CA ARG A 170 2.88 -5.20 -18.96
C ARG A 170 3.34 -6.44 -18.21
N ALA A 171 3.47 -6.35 -16.89
CA ALA A 171 3.89 -7.49 -16.06
C ALA A 171 2.93 -8.69 -16.16
N LYS A 172 1.62 -8.43 -16.27
CA LYS A 172 0.60 -9.48 -16.43
C LYS A 172 0.59 -10.09 -17.85
N MET A 173 0.78 -9.28 -18.87
CA MET A 173 0.83 -9.72 -20.28
C MET A 173 2.10 -10.53 -20.53
N ALA A 174 3.27 -10.06 -20.13
CA ALA A 174 4.52 -10.77 -20.20
C ALA A 174 4.48 -12.13 -19.50
N GLY A 175 3.70 -12.24 -18.42
CA GLY A 175 3.46 -13.51 -17.72
C GLY A 175 2.63 -14.54 -18.51
N GLY A 176 1.90 -14.15 -19.55
CA GLY A 176 1.12 -15.02 -20.45
C GLY A 176 0.13 -15.97 -19.75
N LYS A 177 -0.43 -15.54 -18.59
CA LYS A 177 -1.25 -16.44 -17.74
C LYS A 177 -2.70 -16.01 -17.59
N THR A 178 -3.09 -14.89 -18.18
CA THR A 178 -4.39 -14.28 -17.95
C THR A 178 -4.84 -13.48 -19.16
N SER A 179 -6.15 -13.28 -19.35
CA SER A 179 -6.70 -12.52 -20.46
C SER A 179 -6.65 -11.00 -20.21
N ARG A 180 -6.74 -10.19 -21.28
CA ARG A 180 -6.93 -8.72 -21.18
C ARG A 180 -8.12 -8.36 -20.30
N ARG A 181 -9.24 -9.08 -20.45
CA ARG A 181 -10.45 -8.88 -19.65
C ARG A 181 -10.18 -9.04 -18.14
N ARG A 182 -9.38 -10.03 -17.75
CA ARG A 182 -9.02 -10.25 -16.35
C ARG A 182 -8.13 -9.14 -15.82
N ILE A 183 -7.16 -8.67 -16.61
CA ILE A 183 -6.29 -7.55 -16.25
C ILE A 183 -7.15 -6.29 -16.06
N ALA A 184 -8.10 -6.01 -16.97
CA ALA A 184 -9.03 -4.90 -16.85
C ALA A 184 -9.82 -4.94 -15.54
N MET A 185 -10.40 -6.10 -15.20
CA MET A 185 -11.13 -6.28 -13.93
C MET A 185 -10.25 -6.05 -12.70
N GLU A 186 -8.99 -6.50 -12.74
CA GLU A 186 -8.05 -6.31 -11.64
C GLU A 186 -7.68 -4.84 -11.47
N LEU A 187 -7.43 -4.11 -12.57
CA LEU A 187 -7.16 -2.66 -12.55
C LEU A 187 -8.38 -1.86 -12.06
N SER A 188 -9.58 -2.19 -12.53
CA SER A 188 -10.82 -1.56 -12.06
C SER A 188 -11.04 -1.76 -10.56
N ARG A 189 -10.76 -2.97 -10.02
CA ARG A 189 -10.81 -3.23 -8.56
C ARG A 189 -9.79 -2.42 -7.77
N LYS A 190 -8.70 -2.03 -8.41
CA LYS A 190 -7.67 -1.16 -7.85
C LYS A 190 -8.04 0.33 -7.94
N GLY A 191 -9.17 0.63 -8.57
CA GLY A 191 -9.74 1.98 -8.67
C GLY A 191 -9.28 2.78 -9.87
N ILE A 192 -8.62 2.13 -10.83
CA ILE A 192 -8.24 2.77 -12.09
C ILE A 192 -9.49 3.01 -12.94
N ALA A 193 -9.61 4.21 -13.48
CA ALA A 193 -10.73 4.60 -14.35
C ALA A 193 -10.78 3.72 -15.61
N ARG A 194 -12.00 3.41 -16.07
CA ARG A 194 -12.21 2.50 -17.20
C ARG A 194 -11.52 2.97 -18.48
N GLU A 195 -11.63 4.23 -18.78
CA GLU A 195 -11.06 4.84 -20.00
C GLU A 195 -9.53 4.69 -19.98
N LEU A 196 -8.90 4.86 -18.83
CA LEU A 196 -7.48 4.68 -18.64
C LEU A 196 -7.10 3.19 -18.78
N VAL A 197 -7.89 2.30 -18.19
CA VAL A 197 -7.67 0.84 -18.32
C VAL A 197 -7.72 0.42 -19.79
N ASP A 198 -8.74 0.85 -20.53
CA ASP A 198 -8.92 0.48 -21.94
C ASP A 198 -7.78 1.03 -22.82
N ARG A 199 -7.30 2.24 -22.56
CA ARG A 199 -6.13 2.83 -23.22
C ARG A 199 -4.86 2.05 -22.93
N VAL A 200 -4.54 1.86 -21.67
CA VAL A 200 -3.33 1.18 -21.21
C VAL A 200 -3.25 -0.27 -21.72
N LEU A 201 -4.37 -0.99 -21.75
CA LEU A 201 -4.39 -2.38 -22.24
C LEU A 201 -4.18 -2.48 -23.75
N ARG A 202 -4.62 -1.50 -24.52
CA ARG A 202 -4.31 -1.44 -25.96
C ARG A 202 -2.81 -1.19 -26.16
N GLU A 203 -2.29 -0.09 -25.60
CA GLU A 203 -0.90 0.32 -25.74
C GLU A 203 0.07 -0.79 -25.25
N ALA A 204 -0.13 -1.29 -24.03
CA ALA A 204 0.70 -2.38 -23.51
C ALA A 204 0.58 -3.68 -24.30
N GLY A 205 -0.60 -3.98 -24.87
CA GLY A 205 -0.80 -5.14 -25.71
C GLY A 205 -0.05 -5.05 -27.04
N ASP A 206 -0.01 -3.88 -27.65
CA ASP A 206 0.70 -3.62 -28.90
C ASP A 206 2.22 -3.61 -28.65
N GLU A 207 2.69 -2.96 -27.59
CA GLU A 207 4.11 -2.91 -27.22
C GLU A 207 4.70 -4.27 -26.87
N GLU A 208 3.96 -5.11 -26.13
CA GLU A 208 4.40 -6.45 -25.70
C GLU A 208 4.10 -7.54 -26.75
N GLY A 209 3.44 -7.21 -27.86
CA GLY A 209 2.99 -8.20 -28.84
C GLY A 209 2.10 -9.29 -28.21
N PHE A 210 1.21 -8.89 -27.28
CA PHE A 210 0.44 -9.83 -26.48
C PHE A 210 -0.56 -10.63 -27.32
N ASP A 211 -0.25 -11.90 -27.55
CA ASP A 211 -1.14 -12.88 -28.16
C ASP A 211 -2.03 -13.54 -27.09
N GLU A 212 -3.28 -13.08 -26.99
CA GLU A 212 -4.26 -13.62 -26.05
C GLU A 212 -4.63 -15.07 -26.37
N ARG A 213 -4.63 -15.45 -27.65
CA ARG A 213 -4.91 -16.82 -28.06
C ARG A 213 -3.78 -17.75 -27.67
N GLY A 214 -2.55 -17.41 -27.96
CA GLY A 214 -1.38 -18.18 -27.52
C GLY A 214 -1.28 -18.30 -26.00
N ALA A 215 -1.65 -17.21 -25.25
CA ALA A 215 -1.73 -17.25 -23.80
C ALA A 215 -2.80 -18.23 -23.28
N LEU A 216 -3.96 -18.30 -23.95
CA LEU A 216 -5.02 -19.27 -23.66
C LEU A 216 -4.56 -20.70 -23.93
N GLU A 217 -3.97 -20.96 -25.09
CA GLU A 217 -3.45 -22.28 -25.50
C GLU A 217 -2.39 -22.78 -24.52
N ALA A 218 -1.40 -21.94 -24.22
CA ALA A 218 -0.36 -22.27 -23.25
C ALA A 218 -0.90 -22.49 -21.81
N ALA A 219 -1.94 -21.76 -21.41
CA ALA A 219 -2.59 -21.97 -20.11
C ALA A 219 -3.37 -23.30 -20.08
N ALA A 220 -4.04 -23.65 -21.19
CA ALA A 220 -4.76 -24.92 -21.34
C ALA A 220 -3.81 -26.12 -21.28
N GLU A 221 -2.75 -26.11 -22.06
CA GLU A 221 -1.74 -27.19 -22.07
C GLU A 221 -1.11 -27.44 -20.70
N ARG A 222 -0.63 -26.36 -20.07
CA ARG A 222 -0.04 -26.46 -18.71
C ARG A 222 -1.00 -27.07 -17.70
N ARG A 223 -2.30 -26.68 -17.78
CA ARG A 223 -3.31 -27.22 -16.86
C ARG A 223 -3.71 -28.64 -17.21
N ALA A 224 -3.83 -28.95 -18.49
CA ALA A 224 -4.20 -30.27 -18.96
C ALA A 224 -3.22 -31.37 -18.49
N ARG A 225 -1.92 -31.10 -18.48
CA ARG A 225 -0.91 -32.05 -17.94
C ARG A 225 -1.21 -32.47 -16.50
N SER A 226 -1.72 -31.52 -15.66
CA SER A 226 -2.09 -31.83 -14.26
C SER A 226 -3.44 -32.54 -14.13
N LEU A 227 -4.21 -32.64 -15.21
CA LEU A 227 -5.53 -33.24 -15.24
C LEU A 227 -5.56 -34.58 -16.00
N SER A 228 -4.44 -35.02 -16.58
CA SER A 228 -4.33 -36.20 -17.45
C SER A 228 -4.73 -37.54 -16.81
N LYS A 229 -4.68 -37.61 -15.47
CA LYS A 229 -5.06 -38.83 -14.71
C LYS A 229 -6.55 -38.84 -14.29
N LEU A 230 -7.32 -37.82 -14.67
CA LEU A 230 -8.73 -37.73 -14.33
C LEU A 230 -9.59 -38.24 -15.46
N GLU A 231 -10.81 -38.67 -15.12
CA GLU A 231 -11.85 -38.98 -16.10
C GLU A 231 -12.06 -37.81 -17.07
N PRO A 232 -12.21 -38.07 -18.40
CA PRO A 232 -12.27 -36.99 -19.39
C PRO A 232 -13.29 -35.91 -19.12
N GLU A 233 -14.48 -36.26 -18.62
CA GLU A 233 -15.51 -35.28 -18.28
C GLU A 233 -15.13 -34.41 -17.11
N VAL A 234 -14.50 -34.99 -16.10
CA VAL A 234 -14.01 -34.24 -14.91
C VAL A 234 -12.87 -33.31 -15.33
N ALA A 235 -11.96 -33.81 -16.17
CA ALA A 235 -10.86 -33.01 -16.70
C ALA A 235 -11.34 -31.81 -17.52
N ARG A 236 -12.30 -32.02 -18.44
CA ARG A 236 -12.95 -30.94 -19.22
C ARG A 236 -13.58 -29.88 -18.33
N ARG A 237 -14.41 -30.26 -17.38
CA ARG A 237 -15.07 -29.33 -16.46
C ARG A 237 -14.06 -28.53 -15.64
N ARG A 238 -13.02 -29.17 -15.13
CA ARG A 238 -11.96 -28.50 -14.35
C ARG A 238 -11.12 -27.55 -15.19
N LEU A 239 -10.77 -27.95 -16.42
CA LEU A 239 -10.03 -27.10 -17.36
C LEU A 239 -10.87 -25.90 -17.76
N MET A 240 -12.12 -26.09 -18.14
CA MET A 240 -13.07 -25.01 -18.48
C MET A 240 -13.16 -23.97 -17.33
N GLY A 241 -13.47 -24.45 -16.11
CA GLY A 241 -13.57 -23.55 -14.94
C GLY A 241 -12.26 -22.81 -14.63
N PHE A 242 -11.10 -23.43 -14.85
CA PHE A 242 -9.81 -22.81 -14.68
C PHE A 242 -9.58 -21.66 -15.68
N LEU A 243 -9.85 -21.87 -16.97
CA LEU A 243 -9.66 -20.88 -18.03
C LEU A 243 -10.66 -19.69 -17.90
N LEU A 244 -11.91 -20.00 -17.62
CA LEU A 244 -12.94 -18.96 -17.37
C LEU A 244 -12.58 -18.07 -16.18
N ARG A 245 -12.06 -18.65 -15.07
CA ARG A 245 -11.58 -17.84 -13.92
C ARG A 245 -10.39 -16.95 -14.26
N ARG A 246 -9.64 -17.28 -15.31
CA ARG A 246 -8.55 -16.44 -15.86
C ARG A 246 -9.05 -15.38 -16.84
N GLY A 247 -10.37 -15.33 -17.08
CA GLY A 247 -11.05 -14.30 -17.84
C GLY A 247 -11.10 -14.53 -19.34
N PHE A 248 -10.64 -15.67 -19.84
CA PHE A 248 -10.71 -16.00 -21.27
C PHE A 248 -12.16 -16.15 -21.75
N GLY A 249 -12.40 -15.84 -23.04
CA GLY A 249 -13.71 -15.90 -23.64
C GLY A 249 -14.32 -17.29 -23.64
N GLY A 250 -15.64 -17.40 -23.35
CA GLY A 250 -16.29 -18.72 -23.17
C GLY A 250 -16.33 -19.57 -24.43
N GLU A 251 -16.42 -18.96 -25.61
CA GLU A 251 -16.42 -19.70 -26.89
C GLU A 251 -15.05 -20.28 -27.21
N GLU A 252 -13.99 -19.46 -27.10
CA GLU A 252 -12.61 -19.89 -27.32
C GLU A 252 -12.19 -20.95 -26.30
N VAL A 253 -12.60 -20.78 -25.04
CA VAL A 253 -12.37 -21.77 -23.98
C VAL A 253 -13.04 -23.10 -24.32
N ARG A 254 -14.30 -23.10 -24.83
CA ARG A 254 -14.97 -24.34 -25.24
C ARG A 254 -14.24 -25.04 -26.34
N LYS A 255 -13.81 -24.32 -27.40
CA LYS A 255 -13.04 -24.87 -28.54
C LYS A 255 -11.76 -25.53 -28.04
N ILE A 256 -10.98 -24.86 -27.21
CA ILE A 256 -9.73 -25.39 -26.67
C ILE A 256 -9.93 -26.58 -25.75
N VAL A 257 -10.93 -26.52 -24.86
CA VAL A 257 -11.22 -27.66 -23.97
C VAL A 257 -11.65 -28.90 -24.75
N GLN A 258 -12.44 -28.72 -25.81
CA GLN A 258 -12.86 -29.82 -26.68
C GLN A 258 -11.67 -30.40 -27.50
N ALA A 259 -10.75 -29.55 -27.96
CA ALA A 259 -9.54 -30.00 -28.64
C ALA A 259 -8.57 -30.72 -27.69
N THR A 260 -8.47 -30.25 -26.42
CA THR A 260 -7.54 -30.84 -25.43
C THR A 260 -8.04 -32.19 -24.90
N PHE A 261 -9.33 -32.32 -24.67
CA PHE A 261 -9.99 -33.54 -24.20
C PHE A 261 -11.19 -33.87 -25.12
N PRO A 262 -10.98 -34.52 -26.27
CA PRO A 262 -12.06 -34.93 -27.17
C PRO A 262 -13.05 -35.85 -26.47
N ARG A 263 -14.31 -35.92 -27.00
CA ARG A 263 -15.36 -36.83 -26.48
C ARG A 263 -15.06 -38.26 -26.83
#